data_877ee09847ba24e13aab2202b361c187
#
_entry.id   877ee09847ba24e13aab2202b361c187
#
_cell.length_a   1.000
_cell.length_b   1.000
_cell.length_c   1.000
_cell.angle_alpha   90.00
_cell.angle_beta   90.00
_cell.angle_gamma   90.00
#
_symmetry.space_group_name_H-M   'P 1'
#
loop_
_entity.id
_entity.type
_entity.pdbx_description
1 polymer ?
#
loop_
_entity_poly.entity_id
_entity_poly.type
_entity_poly.pdbx_seq_one_letter_code
_entity_poly.pdbx_strand_id
1 'polypeptide(L)'
;MFNNPFDSFHNTVAEAKEEREQLDRLLTISTPRERLLVVGIALLLCIVAAWLFFGSVVRTVTLDGVLVEPGEGTGSIAAFVWIESGVAPEIEVGMPAGIELSGADGSLDGEVAKVAALPVPDRVAALAPVFPHRIDIGLEEDVLFPAGLECRIVIELGRQAPVALFGMRRQ
;
A
#
# COMPACT_ATOMS: atom_id res chain seq x y z
N MET A 1 9.56 10.15 -79.97
CA MET A 1 9.03 9.26 -78.93
C MET A 1 8.01 10.07 -78.13
N PHE A 2 6.74 9.83 -78.37
CA PHE A 2 5.65 10.49 -77.67
C PHE A 2 5.39 9.69 -76.39
N ASN A 3 5.77 10.24 -75.23
CA ASN A 3 5.35 9.70 -73.93
C ASN A 3 3.83 9.90 -73.80
N ASN A 4 3.12 8.80 -73.74
CA ASN A 4 1.67 8.79 -73.69
C ASN A 4 1.26 9.21 -72.24
N PRO A 5 0.57 10.36 -72.07
CA PRO A 5 0.24 10.85 -70.71
C PRO A 5 -0.68 9.88 -69.93
N PHE A 6 -1.30 8.95 -70.60
CA PHE A 6 -2.16 7.93 -69.99
C PHE A 6 -1.37 6.85 -69.23
N ASP A 7 -0.11 6.54 -69.63
CA ASP A 7 0.71 5.57 -68.92
C ASP A 7 1.18 6.11 -67.55
N SER A 8 1.38 7.42 -67.45
CA SER A 8 1.71 8.08 -66.19
C SER A 8 0.57 8.00 -65.17
N PHE A 9 -0.67 8.16 -65.61
CA PHE A 9 -1.85 8.05 -64.74
C PHE A 9 -2.09 6.63 -64.25
N HIS A 10 -1.86 5.63 -65.09
CA HIS A 10 -2.01 4.23 -64.68
C HIS A 10 -1.02 3.82 -63.62
N ASN A 11 0.23 4.28 -63.68
CA ASN A 11 1.26 4.00 -62.67
C ASN A 11 0.96 4.66 -61.34
N THR A 12 0.54 5.93 -61.33
CA THR A 12 0.18 6.63 -60.05
C THR A 12 -1.05 6.04 -59.37
N VAL A 13 -2.03 5.55 -60.12
CA VAL A 13 -3.20 4.89 -59.55
C VAL A 13 -2.85 3.50 -59.01
N ALA A 14 -1.93 2.78 -59.66
CA ALA A 14 -1.46 1.48 -59.23
C ALA A 14 -0.64 1.62 -57.90
N GLU A 15 0.27 2.59 -57.83
CA GLU A 15 1.04 2.89 -56.63
C GLU A 15 0.14 3.28 -55.45
N ALA A 16 -0.85 4.16 -55.66
CA ALA A 16 -1.79 4.55 -54.62
C ALA A 16 -2.68 3.40 -54.14
N LYS A 17 -2.93 2.41 -54.99
CA LYS A 17 -3.67 1.21 -54.59
C LYS A 17 -2.80 0.25 -53.76
N GLU A 18 -1.54 0.08 -54.14
CA GLU A 18 -0.59 -0.73 -53.38
C GLU A 18 -0.31 -0.15 -51.99
N GLU A 19 -0.18 1.17 -51.88
CA GLU A 19 -0.02 1.83 -50.57
C GLU A 19 -1.26 1.64 -49.69
N ARG A 20 -2.45 1.70 -50.22
CA ARG A 20 -3.69 1.43 -49.45
C ARG A 20 -3.78 -0.03 -49.02
N GLU A 21 -3.41 -0.96 -49.88
CA GLU A 21 -3.40 -2.40 -49.57
C GLU A 21 -2.32 -2.73 -48.51
N GLN A 22 -1.18 -2.03 -48.52
CA GLN A 22 -0.15 -2.17 -47.46
C GLN A 22 -0.62 -1.58 -46.14
N LEU A 23 -1.29 -0.41 -46.12
CA LEU A 23 -1.87 0.18 -44.94
C LEU A 23 -3.00 -0.71 -44.37
N ASP A 24 -3.86 -1.28 -45.22
CA ASP A 24 -4.89 -2.20 -44.76
C ASP A 24 -4.30 -3.49 -44.16
N ARG A 25 -3.19 -3.98 -44.68
CA ARG A 25 -2.47 -5.13 -44.10
C ARG A 25 -1.85 -4.82 -42.76
N LEU A 26 -1.34 -3.60 -42.53
CA LEU A 26 -0.76 -3.15 -41.29
C LEU A 26 -1.83 -2.89 -40.21
N LEU A 27 -3.03 -2.46 -40.63
CA LEU A 27 -4.16 -2.18 -39.75
C LEU A 27 -5.02 -3.41 -39.42
N THR A 28 -4.92 -4.48 -40.25
CA THR A 28 -5.67 -5.69 -39.99
C THR A 28 -4.90 -6.60 -39.07
N ILE A 29 -5.24 -6.59 -37.75
CA ILE A 29 -4.87 -7.65 -36.83
C ILE A 29 -5.53 -8.93 -37.32
N SER A 30 -4.81 -9.67 -38.18
CA SER A 30 -5.45 -10.62 -39.12
C SER A 30 -5.39 -12.06 -38.63
N THR A 31 -4.70 -12.39 -37.56
CA THR A 31 -4.68 -13.76 -37.08
C THR A 31 -5.61 -13.94 -35.85
N PRO A 32 -6.41 -14.99 -35.81
CA PRO A 32 -7.30 -15.27 -34.68
C PRO A 32 -6.51 -15.42 -33.37
N ARG A 33 -5.22 -15.79 -33.43
CA ARG A 33 -4.33 -15.88 -32.27
C ARG A 33 -4.00 -14.50 -31.69
N GLU A 34 -3.75 -13.50 -32.53
CA GLU A 34 -3.49 -12.12 -32.08
C GLU A 34 -4.71 -11.50 -31.42
N ARG A 35 -5.90 -11.74 -31.96
CA ARG A 35 -7.16 -11.29 -31.34
C ARG A 35 -7.37 -11.93 -29.97
N LEU A 36 -7.11 -13.24 -29.84
CA LEU A 36 -7.20 -13.94 -28.56
C LEU A 36 -6.19 -13.37 -27.54
N LEU A 37 -4.97 -13.03 -27.99
CA LEU A 37 -3.96 -12.44 -27.13
C LEU A 37 -4.39 -11.05 -26.64
N VAL A 38 -4.89 -10.19 -27.52
CA VAL A 38 -5.38 -8.85 -27.15
C VAL A 38 -6.57 -8.95 -26.20
N VAL A 39 -7.52 -9.86 -26.44
CA VAL A 39 -8.65 -10.11 -25.53
C VAL A 39 -8.16 -10.65 -24.19
N GLY A 40 -7.17 -11.54 -24.17
CA GLY A 40 -6.57 -12.07 -22.96
C GLY A 40 -5.90 -10.97 -22.11
N ILE A 41 -5.13 -10.08 -22.75
CA ILE A 41 -4.50 -8.93 -22.08
C ILE A 41 -5.57 -7.96 -21.56
N ALA A 42 -6.58 -7.66 -22.35
CA ALA A 42 -7.67 -6.79 -21.92
C ALA A 42 -8.41 -7.34 -20.71
N LEU A 43 -8.72 -8.64 -20.71
CA LEU A 43 -9.35 -9.33 -19.59
C LEU A 43 -8.47 -9.29 -18.34
N LEU A 44 -7.17 -9.56 -18.50
CA LEU A 44 -6.21 -9.47 -17.38
C LEU A 44 -6.18 -8.06 -16.78
N LEU A 45 -6.13 -7.03 -17.62
CA LEU A 45 -6.14 -5.63 -17.16
C LEU A 45 -7.46 -5.29 -16.43
N CYS A 46 -8.59 -5.80 -16.91
CA CYS A 46 -9.87 -5.63 -16.22
C CYS A 46 -9.87 -6.31 -14.84
N ILE A 47 -9.31 -7.51 -14.71
CA ILE A 47 -9.20 -8.22 -13.44
C ILE A 47 -8.29 -7.44 -12.47
N VAL A 48 -7.14 -6.97 -12.94
CA VAL A 48 -6.22 -6.16 -12.12
C VAL A 48 -6.89 -4.85 -11.70
N ALA A 49 -7.58 -4.17 -12.60
CA ALA A 49 -8.32 -2.96 -12.28
C ALA A 49 -9.41 -3.23 -11.24
N ALA A 50 -10.20 -4.28 -11.43
CA ALA A 50 -11.21 -4.69 -10.46
C ALA A 50 -10.59 -4.97 -9.08
N TRP A 51 -9.46 -5.68 -9.04
CA TRP A 51 -8.76 -5.94 -7.77
C TRP A 51 -8.23 -4.66 -7.12
N LEU A 52 -7.73 -3.69 -7.88
CA LEU A 52 -7.25 -2.42 -7.36
C LEU A 52 -8.36 -1.60 -6.68
N PHE A 53 -9.59 -1.67 -7.20
CA PHE A 53 -10.72 -0.91 -6.66
C PHE A 53 -11.51 -1.67 -5.58
N PHE A 54 -11.71 -2.96 -5.77
CA PHE A 54 -12.53 -3.80 -4.88
C PHE A 54 -11.71 -4.68 -3.94
N GLY A 55 -10.42 -4.82 -4.20
CA GLY A 55 -9.51 -5.53 -3.31
C GLY A 55 -9.38 -4.84 -1.95
N SER A 56 -8.98 -5.59 -0.94
CA SER A 56 -8.67 -5.05 0.39
C SER A 56 -7.27 -5.48 0.81
N VAL A 57 -6.48 -4.51 1.25
CA VAL A 57 -5.14 -4.73 1.81
C VAL A 57 -5.15 -4.22 3.24
N VAL A 58 -4.63 -5.02 4.16
CA VAL A 58 -4.43 -4.61 5.55
C VAL A 58 -3.31 -3.57 5.57
N ARG A 59 -3.58 -2.43 6.19
CA ARG A 59 -2.58 -1.41 6.45
C ARG A 59 -2.08 -1.60 7.87
N THR A 60 -0.78 -1.79 8.02
CA THR A 60 -0.12 -1.91 9.31
C THR A 60 0.85 -0.76 9.52
N VAL A 61 1.01 -0.36 10.76
CA VAL A 61 2.09 0.53 11.20
C VAL A 61 2.98 -0.20 12.18
N THR A 62 4.29 -0.05 12.01
CA THR A 62 5.29 -0.64 12.90
C THR A 62 5.90 0.47 13.72
N LEU A 63 5.88 0.30 15.04
CA LEU A 63 6.38 1.24 16.04
C LEU A 63 7.44 0.55 16.88
N ASP A 64 8.63 1.13 16.91
CA ASP A 64 9.68 0.67 17.83
C ASP A 64 9.53 1.40 19.16
N GLY A 65 9.69 0.67 20.25
CA GLY A 65 9.50 1.20 21.58
C GLY A 65 10.19 0.41 22.67
N VAL A 66 9.92 0.81 23.90
CA VAL A 66 10.45 0.18 25.11
C VAL A 66 9.30 -0.13 26.06
N LEU A 67 9.27 -1.34 26.56
CA LEU A 67 8.29 -1.76 27.56
C LEU A 67 8.48 -0.98 28.86
N VAL A 68 7.38 -0.55 29.44
CA VAL A 68 7.33 0.11 30.75
C VAL A 68 6.41 -0.66 31.67
N GLU A 69 6.51 -0.35 32.96
CA GLU A 69 5.62 -0.97 33.94
C GLU A 69 4.15 -0.74 33.53
N PRO A 70 3.34 -1.81 33.52
CA PRO A 70 1.91 -1.67 33.23
C PRO A 70 1.30 -0.71 34.27
N GLY A 71 0.36 0.12 33.79
CA GLY A 71 -0.45 0.92 34.70
C GLY A 71 -1.37 0.05 35.54
N GLU A 72 -2.19 0.67 36.37
CA GLU A 72 -3.19 -0.04 37.19
C GLU A 72 -4.20 -0.78 36.29
N GLY A 73 -3.92 -2.05 36.00
CA GLY A 73 -4.76 -2.95 35.18
C GLY A 73 -4.04 -4.29 34.97
N THR A 74 -4.70 -5.36 35.36
CA THR A 74 -4.26 -6.74 35.10
C THR A 74 -4.37 -7.07 33.62
N GLY A 75 -3.33 -7.66 33.00
CA GLY A 75 -3.37 -8.19 31.65
C GLY A 75 -3.07 -7.19 30.53
N SER A 76 -2.42 -6.07 30.83
CA SER A 76 -1.97 -5.13 29.82
C SER A 76 -0.46 -4.90 29.86
N ILE A 77 0.16 -4.81 28.69
CA ILE A 77 1.54 -4.36 28.53
C ILE A 77 1.52 -2.89 28.13
N ALA A 78 2.35 -2.08 28.77
CA ALA A 78 2.54 -0.69 28.40
C ALA A 78 3.89 -0.50 27.70
N ALA A 79 3.89 0.29 26.62
CA ALA A 79 5.11 0.63 25.91
C ALA A 79 5.19 2.14 25.64
N PHE A 80 6.39 2.69 25.73
CA PHE A 80 6.71 4.00 25.18
C PHE A 80 7.17 3.84 23.74
N VAL A 81 6.48 4.50 22.84
CA VAL A 81 6.74 4.46 21.40
C VAL A 81 6.86 5.86 20.83
N TRP A 82 7.56 5.99 19.72
CA TRP A 82 7.65 7.23 18.99
C TRP A 82 6.76 7.15 17.76
N ILE A 83 5.73 8.01 17.70
CA ILE A 83 4.73 8.01 16.64
C ILE A 83 4.84 9.30 15.84
N GLU A 84 4.80 9.18 14.52
CA GLU A 84 4.68 10.34 13.64
C GLU A 84 3.34 11.05 13.86
N SER A 85 3.34 12.37 13.84
CA SER A 85 2.15 13.20 14.09
C SER A 85 0.99 12.91 13.11
N GLY A 86 1.30 12.43 11.92
CA GLY A 86 0.29 12.02 10.94
C GLY A 86 -0.35 10.66 11.21
N VAL A 87 0.32 9.78 11.94
CA VAL A 87 -0.14 8.40 12.23
C VAL A 87 -0.87 8.30 13.56
N ALA A 88 -0.47 9.11 14.54
CA ALA A 88 -1.05 9.08 15.87
C ALA A 88 -2.60 9.14 15.92
N PRO A 89 -3.27 10.02 15.14
CA PRO A 89 -4.73 10.09 15.13
C PRO A 89 -5.41 8.90 14.46
N GLU A 90 -4.66 8.06 13.73
CA GLU A 90 -5.20 6.88 13.06
C GLU A 90 -5.24 5.65 13.98
N ILE A 91 -4.55 5.70 15.14
CA ILE A 91 -4.50 4.61 16.10
C ILE A 91 -5.65 4.75 17.08
N GLU A 92 -6.59 3.82 17.01
CA GLU A 92 -7.78 3.80 17.87
C GLU A 92 -7.73 2.63 18.87
N VAL A 93 -8.44 2.79 19.97
CA VAL A 93 -8.64 1.72 20.98
C VAL A 93 -9.45 0.58 20.35
N GLY A 94 -9.03 -0.66 20.60
CA GLY A 94 -9.63 -1.87 20.03
C GLY A 94 -9.01 -2.33 18.71
N MET A 95 -7.98 -1.64 18.21
CA MET A 95 -7.24 -2.11 17.03
C MET A 95 -6.37 -3.30 17.37
N PRO A 96 -6.32 -4.35 16.51
CA PRO A 96 -5.41 -5.46 16.68
C PRO A 96 -3.95 -5.00 16.68
N ALA A 97 -3.17 -5.51 17.60
CA ALA A 97 -1.76 -5.18 17.75
C ALA A 97 -0.94 -6.42 18.08
N GLY A 98 0.16 -6.62 17.35
CA GLY A 98 1.16 -7.65 17.65
C GLY A 98 2.37 -7.02 18.31
N ILE A 99 2.93 -7.67 19.33
CA ILE A 99 4.16 -7.23 20.02
C ILE A 99 5.25 -8.25 19.78
N GLU A 100 6.34 -7.80 19.18
CA GLU A 100 7.57 -8.57 19.02
C GLU A 100 8.60 -8.08 20.05
N LEU A 101 9.15 -8.97 20.85
CA LEU A 101 10.13 -8.64 21.87
C LEU A 101 11.54 -8.95 21.37
N SER A 102 12.47 -8.03 21.62
CA SER A 102 13.87 -8.27 21.31
C SER A 102 14.41 -9.43 22.17
N GLY A 103 14.78 -10.54 21.49
CA GLY A 103 15.34 -11.73 22.13
C GLY A 103 14.35 -12.83 22.50
N ALA A 104 13.08 -12.68 22.17
CA ALA A 104 12.08 -13.75 22.24
C ALA A 104 11.66 -14.17 20.84
N ASP A 105 11.53 -15.48 20.63
CA ASP A 105 10.98 -16.01 19.37
C ASP A 105 9.45 -16.00 19.47
N GLY A 106 8.81 -15.14 18.70
CA GLY A 106 7.36 -15.06 18.57
C GLY A 106 6.80 -13.65 18.75
N SER A 107 5.58 -13.48 18.27
CA SER A 107 4.76 -12.29 18.49
C SER A 107 3.66 -12.61 19.50
N LEU A 108 3.33 -11.65 20.33
CA LEU A 108 2.19 -11.68 21.24
C LEU A 108 1.08 -10.88 20.60
N ASP A 109 -0.07 -11.49 20.44
CA ASP A 109 -1.24 -10.82 19.90
C ASP A 109 -2.07 -10.19 21.01
N GLY A 110 -2.58 -9.00 20.73
CA GLY A 110 -3.40 -8.24 21.65
C GLY A 110 -4.17 -7.13 20.95
N GLU A 111 -4.80 -6.28 21.73
CA GLU A 111 -5.55 -5.14 21.22
C GLU A 111 -5.07 -3.85 21.92
N VAL A 112 -5.11 -2.75 21.17
CA VAL A 112 -4.80 -1.42 21.73
C VAL A 112 -5.85 -1.07 22.79
N ALA A 113 -5.45 -1.06 24.04
CA ALA A 113 -6.33 -0.72 25.17
C ALA A 113 -6.39 0.79 25.41
N LYS A 114 -5.25 1.48 25.23
CA LYS A 114 -5.17 2.93 25.46
C LYS A 114 -4.01 3.53 24.68
N VAL A 115 -4.22 4.73 24.16
CA VAL A 115 -3.18 5.57 23.56
C VAL A 115 -3.15 6.91 24.31
N ALA A 116 -2.00 7.30 24.79
CA ALA A 116 -1.82 8.56 25.50
C ALA A 116 -0.57 9.29 24.99
N ALA A 117 -0.76 10.50 24.48
CA ALA A 117 0.36 11.37 24.14
C ALA A 117 1.07 11.82 25.42
N LEU A 118 2.39 11.77 25.42
CA LEU A 118 3.19 12.27 26.52
C LEU A 118 3.43 13.77 26.34
N PRO A 119 3.41 14.55 27.44
CA PRO A 119 3.67 15.97 27.35
C PRO A 119 5.12 16.22 26.90
N VAL A 120 5.25 16.90 25.79
CA VAL A 120 6.55 17.33 25.24
C VAL A 120 6.61 18.85 25.35
N PRO A 121 7.73 19.44 25.78
CA PRO A 121 7.89 20.90 25.80
C PRO A 121 7.68 21.49 24.41
N ASP A 122 6.93 22.59 24.29
CA ASP A 122 6.55 23.24 23.03
C ASP A 122 7.74 23.53 22.10
N ARG A 123 8.91 23.79 22.69
CA ARG A 123 10.15 24.06 21.93
C ARG A 123 10.66 22.82 21.17
N VAL A 124 10.40 21.62 21.68
CA VAL A 124 10.80 20.34 21.07
C VAL A 124 9.72 19.88 20.09
N ALA A 125 8.47 20.09 20.43
CA ALA A 125 7.32 19.75 19.58
C ALA A 125 7.37 20.44 18.20
N ALA A 126 7.89 21.67 18.13
CA ALA A 126 8.01 22.40 16.88
C ALA A 126 9.10 21.87 15.92
N LEU A 127 10.02 21.02 16.41
CA LEU A 127 11.20 20.57 15.67
C LEU A 127 11.18 19.07 15.35
N ALA A 128 10.33 18.29 16.00
CA ALA A 128 10.31 16.85 15.86
C ALA A 128 9.07 16.40 15.05
N PRO A 129 9.24 15.63 13.96
CA PRO A 129 8.11 15.01 13.26
C PRO A 129 7.51 13.82 14.03
N VAL A 130 8.15 13.41 15.14
CA VAL A 130 7.83 12.20 15.90
C VAL A 130 7.65 12.56 17.37
N PHE A 131 6.55 12.11 17.97
CA PHE A 131 6.21 12.40 19.37
C PHE A 131 6.17 11.12 20.20
N PRO A 132 6.63 11.18 21.47
CA PRO A 132 6.52 10.06 22.37
C PRO A 132 5.06 9.85 22.79
N HIS A 133 4.60 8.60 22.66
CA HIS A 133 3.29 8.16 23.10
C HIS A 133 3.45 6.97 24.04
N ARG A 134 2.51 6.82 24.96
CA ARG A 134 2.33 5.60 25.72
C ARG A 134 1.18 4.83 25.08
N ILE A 135 1.44 3.60 24.73
CA ILE A 135 0.44 2.65 24.27
C ILE A 135 0.32 1.55 25.29
N ASP A 136 -0.89 1.31 25.77
CA ASP A 136 -1.22 0.18 26.62
C ASP A 136 -1.93 -0.84 25.72
N ILE A 137 -1.43 -2.08 25.67
CA ILE A 137 -1.96 -3.18 24.85
C ILE A 137 -2.48 -4.24 25.80
N GLY A 138 -3.77 -4.57 25.66
CA GLY A 138 -4.41 -5.69 26.33
C GLY A 138 -4.00 -6.99 25.67
N LEU A 139 -3.46 -7.90 26.44
CA LEU A 139 -3.12 -9.25 25.97
C LEU A 139 -4.21 -10.23 26.36
N GLU A 140 -4.39 -11.27 25.53
CA GLU A 140 -5.28 -12.40 25.89
C GLU A 140 -4.70 -13.27 27.01
N GLU A 141 -3.37 -13.29 27.16
CA GLU A 141 -2.65 -14.04 28.17
C GLU A 141 -1.99 -13.10 29.18
N ASP A 142 -2.08 -13.44 30.48
CA ASP A 142 -1.38 -12.72 31.55
C ASP A 142 0.11 -13.06 31.53
N VAL A 143 0.88 -12.35 30.71
CA VAL A 143 2.32 -12.51 30.64
C VAL A 143 3.00 -11.27 31.27
N LEU A 144 3.87 -11.50 32.21
CA LEU A 144 4.66 -10.44 32.86
C LEU A 144 6.03 -10.34 32.17
N PHE A 145 6.31 -9.17 31.64
CA PHE A 145 7.61 -8.85 31.05
C PHE A 145 8.32 -7.80 31.91
N PRO A 146 9.65 -7.90 32.02
CA PRO A 146 10.41 -6.86 32.70
C PRO A 146 10.37 -5.55 31.93
N ALA A 147 10.21 -4.44 32.65
CA ALA A 147 10.32 -3.12 32.06
C ALA A 147 11.74 -2.88 31.51
N GLY A 148 11.84 -2.09 30.43
CA GLY A 148 13.12 -1.75 29.83
C GLY A 148 13.50 -2.65 28.64
N LEU A 149 12.69 -3.65 28.27
CA LEU A 149 12.91 -4.42 27.06
C LEU A 149 12.52 -3.62 25.82
N GLU A 150 13.37 -3.68 24.79
CA GLU A 150 13.03 -3.17 23.48
C GLU A 150 11.95 -4.04 22.84
N CYS A 151 10.95 -3.40 22.28
CA CYS A 151 9.84 -4.07 21.63
C CYS A 151 9.51 -3.39 20.30
N ARG A 152 8.94 -4.18 19.41
CA ARG A 152 8.35 -3.71 18.17
C ARG A 152 6.86 -3.99 18.21
N ILE A 153 6.05 -2.97 17.99
CA ILE A 153 4.60 -3.07 18.00
C ILE A 153 4.11 -2.90 16.57
N VAL A 154 3.33 -3.85 16.09
CA VAL A 154 2.69 -3.83 14.78
C VAL A 154 1.20 -3.65 15.00
N ILE A 155 0.65 -2.52 14.60
CA ILE A 155 -0.78 -2.20 14.77
C ILE A 155 -1.45 -2.27 13.41
N GLU A 156 -2.60 -2.95 13.33
CA GLU A 156 -3.42 -3.01 12.13
C GLU A 156 -4.39 -1.83 12.08
N LEU A 157 -4.10 -0.85 11.20
CA LEU A 157 -4.92 0.35 11.02
C LEU A 157 -6.21 0.11 10.22
N GLY A 158 -6.47 -1.16 9.86
CA GLY A 158 -7.66 -1.56 9.11
C GLY A 158 -7.38 -1.88 7.65
N ARG A 159 -8.47 -2.04 6.88
CA ARG A 159 -8.42 -2.48 5.49
C ARG A 159 -8.70 -1.33 4.54
N GLN A 160 -7.89 -1.20 3.53
CA GLN A 160 -8.03 -0.17 2.50
C GLN A 160 -7.95 -0.78 1.11
N ALA A 161 -8.60 -0.13 0.13
CA ALA A 161 -8.45 -0.50 -1.26
C ALA A 161 -7.01 -0.21 -1.73
N PRO A 162 -6.38 -1.11 -2.51
CA PRO A 162 -5.01 -0.92 -2.99
C PRO A 162 -4.79 0.42 -3.70
N VAL A 163 -5.78 0.94 -4.42
CA VAL A 163 -5.73 2.24 -5.11
C VAL A 163 -5.50 3.41 -4.15
N ALA A 164 -5.98 3.33 -2.90
CA ALA A 164 -5.81 4.38 -1.90
C ALA A 164 -4.34 4.57 -1.49
N LEU A 165 -3.54 3.50 -1.51
CA LEU A 165 -2.11 3.55 -1.19
C LEU A 165 -1.30 4.37 -2.20
N PHE A 166 -1.74 4.45 -3.45
CA PHE A 166 -1.08 5.28 -4.48
C PHE A 166 -1.36 6.77 -4.33
N GLY A 167 -2.49 7.14 -3.67
CA GLY A 167 -2.88 8.53 -3.42
C GLY A 167 -2.10 9.20 -2.28
N MET A 168 -1.63 8.45 -1.30
CA MET A 168 -0.97 8.97 -0.08
C MET A 168 0.49 9.43 -0.29
N ARG A 169 1.10 9.13 -1.43
CA ARG A 169 2.51 9.45 -1.71
C ARG A 169 2.77 10.89 -2.16
N ARG A 170 1.78 11.78 -2.10
CA ARG A 170 1.86 13.17 -2.61
C ARG A 170 1.67 14.27 -1.55
N GLN A 171 1.96 13.98 -0.28
CA GLN A 171 2.01 15.05 0.72
C GLN A 171 3.40 15.14 1.33
#